data_9e6556c15ed0c50e33cd9de4f0ed9e9d
#
_entry.id   9e6556c15ed0c50e33cd9de4f0ed9e9d
#
_cell.length_a   1.000
_cell.length_b   1.000
_cell.length_c   1.000
_cell.angle_alpha   90.00
_cell.angle_beta   90.00
_cell.angle_gamma   90.00
#
_symmetry.space_group_name_H-M   'P 1'
#
loop_
_entity.id
_entity.type
_entity.pdbx_description
1 polymer ?
#
loop_
_entity_poly.entity_id
_entity_poly.type
_entity_poly.pdbx_seq_one_letter_code
_entity_poly.pdbx_strand_id
1 'polypeptide(L)'
;MKNCKFCGQEMDDELTLCPACNKPQEDTPQEPQGQTAPEEPKEQEAPEAPAAEPVEAPVEAPVEEPAEEQAQEAQPEIPMKKGITGASAVALMVAAVVLLAAILAVLILNGREPKSEQLPSESASASEEITEPTQAPTIPADGNPDDVTCKGSYTVTDQEAKDAAAQVVATSGDHSLTNSQLQVHYWFAVQNFYAQYGTYAQYMGLDHTQGLDTQTCALQEDQTWQQYFLAQALDSWEVYEAIYQQAQEAGFQMPEESQKELDSLLEGLTDTAKNNGFEDAEAMLRRNFGPGATLQDYRDFLELYMFSSGYYNQVTSSFAPTDAEVETFFNAHEAEYADNGLDKTTKNVDVRHILILPEGATVENVTTETFSDEAWAAGEKQAQEILDQWLSGDKTEDSFATLANEHSADAGSNTNGGLYTGVTQGQMVEAFDAWCFDDSRQPGDYGIVKTDFGYHIMYFVNSQTLWQSQAKSDLLTQMSNNFVDEARAASKATVDYSAIRLGLVDMSE
;
A
#
# COMPACT_ATOMS: atom_id res chain seq x y z
N MET A 1 -12.02 42.92 1.68
CA MET A 1 -11.06 41.98 1.05
C MET A 1 -9.77 41.99 1.85
N LYS A 2 -9.32 40.84 2.35
CA LYS A 2 -8.05 40.62 3.04
C LYS A 2 -7.21 39.62 2.26
N ASN A 3 -5.91 39.64 2.47
CA ASN A 3 -5.04 38.63 1.87
C ASN A 3 -4.81 37.49 2.86
N CYS A 4 -4.87 36.27 2.37
CA CYS A 4 -4.56 35.07 3.15
C CYS A 4 -3.15 35.17 3.74
N LYS A 5 -3.01 34.92 5.05
CA LYS A 5 -1.73 34.96 5.78
C LYS A 5 -0.72 33.90 5.31
N PHE A 6 -1.20 32.83 4.67
CA PHE A 6 -0.39 31.67 4.30
C PHE A 6 -0.03 31.62 2.81
N CYS A 7 -0.95 31.99 1.90
CA CYS A 7 -0.70 31.92 0.46
C CYS A 7 -0.79 33.26 -0.28
N GLY A 8 -1.14 34.35 0.41
CA GLY A 8 -1.26 35.69 -0.18
C GLY A 8 -2.47 35.94 -1.06
N GLN A 9 -3.33 34.94 -1.28
CA GLN A 9 -4.55 35.07 -2.09
C GLN A 9 -5.54 36.08 -1.48
N GLU A 10 -6.09 36.95 -2.31
CA GLU A 10 -7.13 37.90 -1.89
C GLU A 10 -8.45 37.16 -1.63
N MET A 11 -9.05 37.40 -0.46
CA MET A 11 -10.26 36.73 0.01
C MET A 11 -11.20 37.73 0.73
N ASP A 12 -12.44 37.35 0.89
CA ASP A 12 -13.43 38.17 1.61
C ASP A 12 -13.05 38.30 3.09
N ASP A 13 -13.33 39.49 3.68
CA ASP A 13 -13.01 39.76 5.08
C ASP A 13 -13.77 38.85 6.07
N GLU A 14 -14.92 38.32 5.65
CA GLU A 14 -15.78 37.46 6.47
C GLU A 14 -15.36 35.98 6.45
N LEU A 15 -14.52 35.58 5.52
CA LEU A 15 -14.08 34.19 5.44
C LEU A 15 -13.04 33.86 6.52
N THR A 16 -13.33 32.83 7.30
CA THR A 16 -12.42 32.28 8.33
C THR A 16 -11.43 31.26 7.76
N LEU A 17 -11.73 30.68 6.59
CA LEU A 17 -10.86 29.78 5.84
C LEU A 17 -10.50 30.38 4.49
N CYS A 18 -9.27 30.20 4.05
CA CYS A 18 -8.86 30.65 2.72
C CYS A 18 -9.33 29.65 1.65
N PRO A 19 -10.10 30.09 0.63
CA PRO A 19 -10.60 29.18 -0.41
C PRO A 19 -9.51 28.61 -1.32
N ALA A 20 -8.31 29.21 -1.31
CA ALA A 20 -7.19 28.77 -2.15
C ALA A 20 -6.25 27.78 -1.46
N CYS A 21 -6.08 27.86 -0.13
CA CYS A 21 -5.17 26.97 0.61
C CYS A 21 -5.80 26.28 1.81
N ASN A 22 -7.10 26.48 2.03
CA ASN A 22 -7.93 25.89 3.09
C ASN A 22 -7.40 26.05 4.53
N LYS A 23 -6.56 27.09 4.77
CA LYS A 23 -5.99 27.36 6.10
C LYS A 23 -6.79 28.42 6.85
N PRO A 24 -7.01 28.24 8.18
CA PRO A 24 -7.77 29.17 9.01
C PRO A 24 -7.04 30.51 9.18
N GLN A 25 -7.81 31.60 9.24
CA GLN A 25 -7.31 32.99 9.28
C GLN A 25 -7.46 33.64 10.67
N GLU A 26 -7.76 32.88 11.72
CA GLU A 26 -7.96 33.41 13.07
C GLU A 26 -6.63 33.89 13.69
N ASP A 27 -6.70 35.00 14.43
CA ASP A 27 -5.57 35.56 15.16
C ASP A 27 -5.34 34.81 16.47
N THR A 28 -4.19 34.19 16.61
CA THR A 28 -3.71 33.66 17.90
C THR A 28 -3.62 34.83 18.91
N PRO A 29 -4.14 34.71 20.15
CA PRO A 29 -3.97 35.73 21.18
C PRO A 29 -2.50 35.95 21.49
N GLN A 30 -2.07 37.21 21.51
CA GLN A 30 -0.73 37.61 21.95
C GLN A 30 -0.53 37.27 23.43
N GLU A 31 0.50 36.49 23.73
CA GLU A 31 1.06 36.38 25.07
C GLU A 31 1.67 37.73 25.52
N PRO A 32 1.48 38.15 26.81
CA PRO A 32 2.06 39.38 27.30
C PRO A 32 3.55 39.24 27.57
N GLN A 33 4.31 40.18 27.03
CA GLN A 33 5.73 40.36 27.34
C GLN A 33 5.97 40.83 28.78
N GLY A 34 6.92 40.18 29.44
CA GLY A 34 7.66 40.79 30.54
C GLY A 34 8.02 39.88 31.70
N GLN A 35 9.25 39.42 31.76
CA GLN A 35 10.25 39.74 32.79
C GLN A 35 11.41 38.75 32.82
N THR A 36 12.60 39.30 32.52
CA THR A 36 13.96 39.08 33.12
C THR A 36 14.34 37.66 33.55
N ALA A 37 15.48 37.26 32.95
CA ALA A 37 16.33 36.14 33.35
C ALA A 37 16.96 36.33 34.77
N PRO A 38 17.39 35.27 35.40
CA PRO A 38 18.73 35.24 35.95
C PRO A 38 19.57 34.00 35.57
N GLU A 39 20.77 34.31 35.14
CA GLU A 39 22.10 33.74 35.49
C GLU A 39 22.29 32.23 35.67
N GLU A 40 23.20 31.73 34.85
CA GLU A 40 23.95 30.47 35.02
C GLU A 40 24.74 30.43 36.36
N PRO A 41 25.07 29.24 36.84
CA PRO A 41 26.40 29.04 37.40
C PRO A 41 27.16 27.85 36.80
N LYS A 42 28.33 28.21 36.31
CA LYS A 42 29.66 27.60 36.21
C LYS A 42 29.89 26.13 36.60
N GLU A 43 30.63 25.53 35.65
CA GLU A 43 31.59 24.43 35.75
C GLU A 43 32.16 24.11 37.13
N GLN A 44 32.26 22.81 37.40
CA GLN A 44 33.35 22.25 38.22
C GLN A 44 33.85 20.93 37.63
N GLU A 45 35.18 20.91 37.56
CA GLU A 45 36.09 19.90 37.01
C GLU A 45 36.06 18.55 37.75
N ALA A 46 36.62 17.58 37.01
CA ALA A 46 36.88 16.18 37.35
C ALA A 46 37.86 15.99 38.54
N PRO A 47 38.03 14.77 39.00
CA PRO A 47 39.39 14.23 38.93
C PRO A 47 39.52 12.79 38.36
N GLU A 48 40.76 12.63 37.92
CA GLU A 48 41.41 11.51 37.24
C GLU A 48 41.45 10.17 38.00
N ALA A 49 41.80 9.19 37.19
CA ALA A 49 42.05 7.76 37.39
C ALA A 49 43.09 7.41 38.49
N PRO A 50 43.24 6.08 38.77
CA PRO A 50 44.46 5.46 38.30
C PRO A 50 44.33 4.05 37.71
N ALA A 51 45.29 3.78 36.82
CA ALA A 51 45.61 2.53 36.21
C ALA A 51 46.30 1.54 37.16
N ALA A 52 46.20 0.28 36.90
CA ALA A 52 47.29 -0.72 37.04
C ALA A 52 47.00 -2.04 36.34
N GLU A 53 47.99 -2.54 35.78
CA GLU A 53 48.28 -3.66 34.90
C GLU A 53 48.30 -5.05 35.62
N PRO A 54 48.89 -6.07 34.93
CA PRO A 54 48.20 -7.27 34.43
C PRO A 54 48.75 -8.55 35.16
N VAL A 55 48.09 -9.72 34.92
CA VAL A 55 48.83 -11.03 35.10
C VAL A 55 48.12 -12.18 34.40
N GLU A 56 48.84 -12.75 33.39
CA GLU A 56 49.08 -14.14 32.99
C GLU A 56 47.96 -15.18 32.82
N ALA A 57 47.97 -15.78 31.65
CA ALA A 57 47.51 -17.13 31.28
C ALA A 57 48.51 -18.17 31.86
N PRO A 58 48.34 -19.49 31.78
CA PRO A 58 47.64 -20.33 30.81
C PRO A 58 46.95 -21.58 31.42
N VAL A 59 46.28 -22.45 30.66
CA VAL A 59 46.46 -23.90 30.51
C VAL A 59 45.33 -24.52 29.65
N GLU A 60 45.73 -25.44 28.77
CA GLU A 60 45.04 -26.16 27.71
C GLU A 60 43.90 -27.11 28.15
N ALA A 61 42.90 -27.19 27.25
CA ALA A 61 42.08 -28.24 26.65
C ALA A 61 41.55 -29.45 27.47
N PRO A 62 40.39 -30.03 27.11
CA PRO A 62 40.26 -30.82 25.87
C PRO A 62 38.97 -30.60 25.05
N VAL A 63 39.09 -31.04 23.82
CA VAL A 63 38.16 -31.09 22.70
C VAL A 63 36.93 -31.94 23.00
N GLU A 64 35.72 -31.41 22.73
CA GLU A 64 34.54 -32.20 22.34
C GLU A 64 33.83 -31.55 21.16
N GLU A 65 33.34 -32.41 20.26
CA GLU A 65 32.77 -32.13 18.95
C GLU A 65 31.46 -31.36 18.92
N PRO A 66 31.02 -30.84 17.76
CA PRO A 66 30.17 -29.67 17.66
C PRO A 66 28.68 -29.99 17.75
N ALA A 67 27.97 -29.22 18.61
CA ALA A 67 26.54 -29.09 18.56
C ALA A 67 26.16 -28.05 17.49
N GLU A 68 25.21 -28.39 16.64
CA GLU A 68 24.65 -27.55 15.59
C GLU A 68 24.16 -26.22 16.16
N GLU A 69 24.82 -25.14 15.77
CA GLU A 69 24.45 -23.77 16.03
C GLU A 69 23.37 -23.38 15.03
N GLN A 70 22.13 -23.38 15.47
CA GLN A 70 21.04 -22.76 14.72
C GLN A 70 21.33 -21.26 14.61
N ALA A 71 21.68 -20.82 13.41
CA ALA A 71 21.77 -19.41 13.08
C ALA A 71 20.40 -18.74 13.29
N GLN A 72 20.28 -17.92 14.32
CA GLN A 72 19.23 -16.92 14.41
C GLN A 72 19.49 -15.88 13.34
N GLU A 73 18.73 -15.94 12.25
CA GLU A 73 18.63 -14.84 11.28
C GLU A 73 18.14 -13.59 12.01
N ALA A 74 18.95 -12.55 11.96
CA ALA A 74 18.58 -11.23 12.42
C ALA A 74 17.40 -10.73 11.56
N GLN A 75 16.27 -10.49 12.19
CA GLN A 75 15.12 -9.86 11.55
C GLN A 75 15.50 -8.45 11.10
N PRO A 76 15.16 -8.04 9.88
CA PRO A 76 15.34 -6.65 9.46
C PRO A 76 14.38 -5.75 10.26
N GLU A 77 14.92 -4.78 10.97
CA GLU A 77 14.13 -3.69 11.56
C GLU A 77 13.52 -2.87 10.42
N ILE A 78 12.19 -2.90 10.31
CA ILE A 78 11.44 -2.07 9.36
C ILE A 78 11.37 -0.66 9.95
N PRO A 79 11.91 0.37 9.30
CA PRO A 79 11.79 1.74 9.79
C PRO A 79 10.34 2.22 9.60
N MET A 80 9.63 2.44 10.70
CA MET A 80 8.30 3.06 10.68
C MET A 80 8.41 4.52 10.23
N LYS A 81 7.97 4.81 9.01
CA LYS A 81 7.77 6.16 8.50
C LYS A 81 6.32 6.58 8.72
N LYS A 82 6.10 7.75 9.31
CA LYS A 82 4.76 8.34 9.44
C LYS A 82 4.18 8.59 8.05
N GLY A 83 3.13 7.85 7.71
CA GLY A 83 2.43 7.95 6.44
C GLY A 83 1.51 9.16 6.36
N ILE A 84 1.27 9.61 5.14
CA ILE A 84 0.31 10.66 4.78
C ILE A 84 -1.10 10.13 5.03
N THR A 85 -1.87 10.80 5.85
CA THR A 85 -3.24 10.42 6.21
C THR A 85 -4.20 10.70 5.05
N GLY A 86 -4.84 9.69 4.50
CA GLY A 86 -5.93 9.84 3.53
C GLY A 86 -6.05 8.78 2.43
N ALA A 87 -4.99 8.02 2.13
CA ALA A 87 -4.97 7.08 1.00
C ALA A 87 -5.74 5.76 1.21
N SER A 88 -6.16 5.45 2.43
CA SER A 88 -6.55 4.09 2.80
C SER A 88 -7.96 3.67 2.43
N ALA A 89 -8.95 4.58 2.45
CA ALA A 89 -10.33 4.21 2.09
C ALA A 89 -10.46 3.89 0.59
N VAL A 90 -9.71 4.59 -0.24
CA VAL A 90 -9.76 4.46 -1.71
C VAL A 90 -9.02 3.22 -2.21
N ALA A 91 -7.85 2.92 -1.65
CA ALA A 91 -7.11 1.69 -1.97
C ALA A 91 -7.89 0.43 -1.54
N LEU A 92 -8.63 0.51 -0.42
CA LEU A 92 -9.54 -0.55 0.02
C LEU A 92 -10.70 -0.77 -0.96
N MET A 93 -11.26 0.30 -1.58
CA MET A 93 -12.35 0.15 -2.54
C MET A 93 -11.92 -0.61 -3.82
N VAL A 94 -10.75 -0.34 -4.35
CA VAL A 94 -10.25 -1.01 -5.58
C VAL A 94 -9.76 -2.44 -5.27
N ALA A 95 -9.08 -2.64 -4.14
CA ALA A 95 -8.61 -3.96 -3.72
C ALA A 95 -9.76 -4.92 -3.37
N ALA A 96 -10.88 -4.40 -2.83
CA ALA A 96 -11.99 -5.24 -2.40
C ALA A 96 -12.75 -5.88 -3.56
N VAL A 97 -12.82 -5.28 -4.76
CA VAL A 97 -13.43 -5.94 -5.96
C VAL A 97 -12.61 -7.16 -6.39
N VAL A 98 -11.29 -7.03 -6.40
CA VAL A 98 -10.38 -8.14 -6.72
C VAL A 98 -10.40 -9.18 -5.60
N LEU A 99 -10.56 -8.74 -4.33
CA LEU A 99 -10.60 -9.63 -3.17
C LEU A 99 -11.95 -10.34 -2.99
N LEU A 100 -13.08 -9.74 -3.36
CA LEU A 100 -14.38 -10.45 -3.38
C LEU A 100 -14.32 -11.66 -4.30
N ALA A 101 -13.72 -11.53 -5.48
CA ALA A 101 -13.47 -12.66 -6.36
C ALA A 101 -12.45 -13.64 -5.75
N ALA A 102 -11.43 -13.15 -5.03
CA ALA A 102 -10.41 -13.97 -4.37
C ALA A 102 -10.95 -14.65 -3.10
N ILE A 103 -11.79 -14.01 -2.29
CA ILE A 103 -12.44 -14.62 -1.11
C ILE A 103 -13.43 -15.69 -1.55
N LEU A 104 -14.20 -15.46 -2.62
CA LEU A 104 -15.01 -16.51 -3.22
C LEU A 104 -14.14 -17.66 -3.74
N ALA A 105 -12.99 -17.36 -4.34
CA ALA A 105 -12.02 -18.35 -4.79
C ALA A 105 -11.35 -19.10 -3.62
N VAL A 106 -11.04 -18.43 -2.50
CA VAL A 106 -10.49 -19.07 -1.28
C VAL A 106 -11.54 -19.93 -0.59
N LEU A 107 -12.81 -19.52 -0.53
CA LEU A 107 -13.92 -20.35 -0.04
C LEU A 107 -14.16 -21.57 -0.95
N ILE A 108 -13.85 -21.46 -2.25
CA ILE A 108 -13.89 -22.55 -3.23
C ILE A 108 -12.65 -23.45 -3.15
N LEU A 109 -11.48 -22.92 -2.76
CA LEU A 109 -10.19 -23.63 -2.78
C LEU A 109 -9.86 -24.35 -1.47
N ASN A 110 -10.42 -23.97 -0.32
CA ASN A 110 -10.22 -24.68 0.95
C ASN A 110 -10.80 -26.10 1.01
N GLY A 111 -11.44 -26.57 -0.06
CA GLY A 111 -11.85 -27.96 -0.23
C GLY A 111 -10.92 -28.83 -1.06
N ARG A 112 -9.75 -28.33 -1.50
CA ARG A 112 -8.79 -29.14 -2.30
C ARG A 112 -7.38 -29.02 -1.75
N GLU A 113 -6.81 -30.14 -1.30
CA GLU A 113 -5.38 -30.25 -1.02
C GLU A 113 -4.57 -29.82 -2.26
N PRO A 114 -3.57 -28.93 -2.14
CA PRO A 114 -2.76 -28.53 -3.27
C PRO A 114 -1.81 -29.66 -3.69
N LYS A 115 -2.02 -30.21 -4.87
CA LYS A 115 -0.93 -30.87 -5.58
C LYS A 115 0.06 -29.79 -6.01
N SER A 116 1.30 -29.95 -5.54
CA SER A 116 2.42 -29.12 -5.92
C SER A 116 2.67 -29.20 -7.43
N GLU A 117 2.26 -28.18 -8.18
CA GLU A 117 2.83 -27.86 -9.49
C GLU A 117 3.51 -26.49 -9.38
N GLN A 118 4.79 -26.48 -9.71
CA GLN A 118 5.62 -25.28 -9.76
C GLN A 118 5.02 -24.27 -10.72
N LEU A 119 4.64 -23.12 -10.18
CA LEU A 119 4.34 -21.91 -10.98
C LEU A 119 5.67 -21.28 -11.42
N PRO A 120 5.75 -20.76 -12.66
CA PRO A 120 6.90 -20.02 -13.13
C PRO A 120 7.05 -18.73 -12.31
N SER A 121 8.27 -18.46 -11.86
CA SER A 121 8.61 -17.20 -11.23
C SER A 121 8.55 -16.07 -12.25
N GLU A 122 7.46 -15.33 -12.30
CA GLU A 122 7.48 -13.97 -12.83
C GLU A 122 7.86 -13.03 -11.69
N SER A 123 9.09 -12.57 -11.76
CA SER A 123 9.58 -11.48 -10.95
C SER A 123 8.99 -10.18 -11.50
N ALA A 124 7.81 -9.82 -11.04
CA ALA A 124 7.37 -8.45 -11.05
C ALA A 124 7.76 -7.86 -9.69
N SER A 125 8.89 -7.18 -9.65
CA SER A 125 9.25 -6.27 -8.57
C SER A 125 8.36 -5.03 -8.68
N ALA A 126 7.13 -5.15 -8.21
CA ALA A 126 6.40 -4.03 -7.66
C ALA A 126 6.66 -4.13 -6.15
N SER A 127 7.46 -3.25 -5.62
CA SER A 127 7.44 -2.95 -4.19
C SER A 127 6.08 -2.30 -3.93
N GLU A 128 5.05 -3.09 -3.71
CA GLU A 128 3.87 -2.60 -3.03
C GLU A 128 4.33 -2.24 -1.62
N GLU A 129 4.50 -0.96 -1.42
CA GLU A 129 4.66 -0.36 -0.10
C GLU A 129 3.45 -0.80 0.70
N ILE A 130 3.67 -1.65 1.72
CA ILE A 130 2.65 -2.02 2.68
C ILE A 130 2.35 -0.73 3.44
N THR A 131 1.31 0.00 2.99
CA THR A 131 0.82 1.15 3.73
C THR A 131 0.28 0.63 5.06
N GLU A 132 0.82 1.16 6.17
CA GLU A 132 0.27 0.90 7.50
C GLU A 132 -1.25 1.08 7.47
N PRO A 133 -2.02 0.20 8.13
CA PRO A 133 -3.45 0.42 8.28
C PRO A 133 -3.63 1.76 8.98
N THR A 134 -4.34 2.65 8.32
CA THR A 134 -4.71 3.96 8.84
C THR A 134 -5.42 3.78 10.15
N GLN A 135 -5.28 4.74 11.07
CA GLN A 135 -6.05 4.77 12.33
C GLN A 135 -7.50 4.40 12.04
N ALA A 136 -8.06 3.51 12.86
CA ALA A 136 -9.45 3.12 12.75
C ALA A 136 -10.32 4.39 12.66
N PRO A 137 -11.16 4.48 11.64
CA PRO A 137 -11.99 5.65 11.43
C PRO A 137 -12.92 5.82 12.62
N THR A 138 -13.11 7.07 13.01
CA THR A 138 -13.95 7.43 14.13
C THR A 138 -15.28 7.98 13.59
N ILE A 139 -16.35 7.19 13.68
CA ILE A 139 -17.70 7.67 13.37
C ILE A 139 -18.27 8.35 14.62
N PRO A 140 -18.71 9.61 14.58
CA PRO A 140 -19.31 10.28 15.70
C PRO A 140 -20.61 9.60 16.15
N ALA A 141 -20.65 9.08 17.37
CA ALA A 141 -21.90 8.80 18.04
C ALA A 141 -22.56 10.16 18.40
N ASP A 142 -23.79 10.38 17.97
CA ASP A 142 -24.57 11.59 18.28
C ASP A 142 -23.98 12.94 17.78
N GLY A 143 -23.08 12.92 16.80
CA GLY A 143 -22.51 14.13 16.22
C GLY A 143 -21.47 14.84 17.09
N ASN A 144 -20.98 14.22 18.17
CA ASN A 144 -19.90 14.74 18.98
C ASN A 144 -18.60 13.96 18.67
N PRO A 145 -17.60 14.59 18.04
CA PRO A 145 -16.34 13.92 17.66
C PRO A 145 -15.53 13.38 18.86
N ASP A 146 -15.80 13.84 20.09
CA ASP A 146 -15.06 13.41 21.28
C ASP A 146 -15.61 12.11 21.90
N ASP A 147 -16.77 11.60 21.48
CA ASP A 147 -17.41 10.40 22.04
C ASP A 147 -17.16 9.11 21.25
N VAL A 148 -16.26 9.12 20.31
CA VAL A 148 -16.09 8.09 19.28
C VAL A 148 -15.07 7.04 19.66
N THR A 149 -15.16 6.49 20.82
CA THR A 149 -14.49 5.24 21.12
C THR A 149 -15.52 4.14 21.26
N CYS A 150 -15.43 3.12 20.39
CA CYS A 150 -16.12 1.86 20.66
C CYS A 150 -15.74 1.41 22.07
N LYS A 151 -16.68 1.48 23.02
CA LYS A 151 -16.43 1.07 24.41
C LYS A 151 -17.26 -0.15 24.74
N GLY A 152 -16.63 -1.17 25.33
CA GLY A 152 -17.31 -2.38 25.82
C GLY A 152 -17.20 -3.56 24.87
N SER A 153 -17.86 -4.66 25.25
CA SER A 153 -18.01 -5.87 24.45
C SER A 153 -19.37 -5.85 23.76
N TYR A 154 -19.38 -6.14 22.46
CA TYR A 154 -20.60 -6.26 21.64
C TYR A 154 -20.93 -7.72 21.37
N THR A 155 -20.07 -8.66 21.83
CA THR A 155 -20.25 -10.08 21.65
C THR A 155 -21.38 -10.59 22.55
N VAL A 156 -22.30 -11.32 21.92
CA VAL A 156 -23.49 -11.90 22.58
C VAL A 156 -23.66 -13.36 22.18
N THR A 157 -24.57 -14.07 22.83
CA THR A 157 -24.92 -15.42 22.42
C THR A 157 -25.59 -15.42 21.04
N ASP A 158 -25.52 -16.55 20.33
CA ASP A 158 -26.17 -16.71 19.04
C ASP A 158 -27.68 -16.44 19.10
N GLN A 159 -28.33 -16.76 20.22
CA GLN A 159 -29.76 -16.50 20.37
C GLN A 159 -30.04 -15.00 20.49
N GLU A 160 -29.24 -14.29 21.29
CA GLU A 160 -29.37 -12.83 21.43
C GLU A 160 -29.09 -12.11 20.10
N ALA A 161 -28.08 -12.57 19.33
CA ALA A 161 -27.78 -12.01 18.02
C ALA A 161 -28.93 -12.23 17.01
N LYS A 162 -29.55 -13.43 17.02
CA LYS A 162 -30.73 -13.73 16.20
C LYS A 162 -31.96 -12.92 16.60
N ASP A 163 -32.21 -12.78 17.90
CA ASP A 163 -33.35 -12.03 18.43
C ASP A 163 -33.21 -10.51 18.12
N ALA A 164 -31.99 -10.02 18.04
CA ALA A 164 -31.69 -8.62 17.74
C ALA A 164 -31.45 -8.37 16.24
N ALA A 165 -31.49 -9.38 15.36
CA ALA A 165 -31.09 -9.29 13.96
C ALA A 165 -31.72 -8.10 13.21
N ALA A 166 -33.00 -7.84 13.40
CA ALA A 166 -33.74 -6.75 12.76
C ALA A 166 -33.64 -5.39 13.46
N GLN A 167 -32.92 -5.31 14.59
CA GLN A 167 -32.75 -4.04 15.29
C GLN A 167 -31.85 -3.10 14.50
N VAL A 168 -32.30 -1.87 14.30
CA VAL A 168 -31.49 -0.82 13.64
C VAL A 168 -30.37 -0.37 14.59
N VAL A 169 -29.15 -0.32 14.08
CA VAL A 169 -27.94 0.06 14.81
C VAL A 169 -27.27 1.31 14.25
N ALA A 170 -27.56 1.65 12.99
CA ALA A 170 -27.07 2.90 12.40
C ALA A 170 -28.08 3.43 11.38
N THR A 171 -28.02 4.74 11.13
CA THR A 171 -28.83 5.39 10.09
C THR A 171 -27.98 6.42 9.32
N SER A 172 -28.28 6.60 8.03
CA SER A 172 -27.68 7.64 7.18
C SER A 172 -28.77 8.15 6.22
N GLY A 173 -29.19 9.40 6.39
CA GLY A 173 -30.35 9.92 5.67
C GLY A 173 -31.61 9.08 5.95
N ASP A 174 -32.25 8.59 4.88
CA ASP A 174 -33.44 7.71 4.95
C ASP A 174 -33.09 6.21 5.03
N HIS A 175 -31.81 5.87 5.06
CA HIS A 175 -31.32 4.48 5.08
C HIS A 175 -30.94 4.03 6.49
N SER A 176 -31.03 2.75 6.75
CA SER A 176 -30.71 2.17 8.05
C SER A 176 -29.91 0.88 7.91
N LEU A 177 -29.06 0.63 8.89
CA LEU A 177 -28.30 -0.61 9.05
C LEU A 177 -28.85 -1.39 10.23
N THR A 178 -29.22 -2.65 10.01
CA THR A 178 -29.63 -3.58 11.07
C THR A 178 -28.47 -4.37 11.63
N ASN A 179 -28.67 -5.04 12.78
CA ASN A 179 -27.63 -5.90 13.36
C ASN A 179 -27.21 -7.04 12.41
N SER A 180 -28.15 -7.67 11.67
CA SER A 180 -27.82 -8.74 10.73
C SER A 180 -26.99 -8.23 9.55
N GLN A 181 -27.30 -7.07 9.01
CA GLN A 181 -26.49 -6.42 7.98
C GLN A 181 -25.13 -6.00 8.53
N LEU A 182 -25.05 -5.38 9.73
CA LEU A 182 -23.78 -5.04 10.35
C LEU A 182 -22.87 -6.26 10.54
N GLN A 183 -23.41 -7.43 10.89
CA GLN A 183 -22.62 -8.65 11.01
C GLN A 183 -21.91 -9.02 9.70
N VAL A 184 -22.57 -8.82 8.54
CA VAL A 184 -21.94 -9.06 7.24
C VAL A 184 -20.74 -8.10 7.04
N HIS A 185 -20.91 -6.81 7.28
CA HIS A 185 -19.81 -5.82 7.20
C HIS A 185 -18.67 -6.14 8.19
N TYR A 186 -19.02 -6.48 9.43
CA TYR A 186 -18.05 -6.77 10.48
C TYR A 186 -17.18 -7.99 10.16
N TRP A 187 -17.82 -9.12 9.85
CA TRP A 187 -17.07 -10.35 9.55
C TRP A 187 -16.34 -10.26 8.22
N PHE A 188 -16.86 -9.48 7.26
CA PHE A 188 -16.14 -9.17 6.04
C PHE A 188 -14.84 -8.41 6.34
N ALA A 189 -14.87 -7.41 7.22
CA ALA A 189 -13.67 -6.67 7.65
C ALA A 189 -12.64 -7.61 8.32
N VAL A 190 -13.09 -8.51 9.20
CA VAL A 190 -12.22 -9.52 9.84
C VAL A 190 -11.60 -10.45 8.81
N GLN A 191 -12.40 -11.04 7.92
CA GLN A 191 -11.93 -11.97 6.89
C GLN A 191 -10.97 -11.30 5.91
N ASN A 192 -11.25 -10.05 5.53
CA ASN A 192 -10.41 -9.25 4.65
C ASN A 192 -9.02 -9.00 5.28
N PHE A 193 -8.99 -8.70 6.58
CA PHE A 193 -7.73 -8.54 7.31
C PHE A 193 -6.91 -9.84 7.30
N TYR A 194 -7.54 -10.99 7.57
CA TYR A 194 -6.83 -12.27 7.49
C TYR A 194 -6.41 -12.64 6.07
N ALA A 195 -7.19 -12.30 5.06
CA ALA A 195 -6.82 -12.54 3.66
C ALA A 195 -5.60 -11.69 3.25
N GLN A 196 -5.50 -10.46 3.76
CA GLN A 196 -4.40 -9.55 3.47
C GLN A 196 -3.11 -9.93 4.22
N TYR A 197 -3.22 -10.22 5.52
CA TYR A 197 -2.06 -10.42 6.38
C TYR A 197 -1.72 -11.90 6.63
N GLY A 198 -2.65 -12.83 6.40
CA GLY A 198 -2.44 -14.27 6.56
C GLY A 198 -1.85 -14.63 7.94
N THR A 199 -0.80 -15.43 7.95
CA THR A 199 -0.08 -15.78 9.18
C THR A 199 0.60 -14.59 9.85
N TYR A 200 0.79 -13.48 9.15
CA TYR A 200 1.38 -12.27 9.72
C TYR A 200 0.46 -11.60 10.75
N ALA A 201 -0.86 -11.82 10.68
CA ALA A 201 -1.81 -11.34 11.68
C ALA A 201 -1.46 -11.79 13.11
N GLN A 202 -0.88 -12.99 13.27
CA GLN A 202 -0.42 -13.49 14.59
C GLN A 202 0.74 -12.67 15.16
N TYR A 203 1.65 -12.18 14.32
CA TYR A 203 2.73 -11.28 14.75
C TYR A 203 2.19 -9.90 15.17
N MET A 204 1.02 -9.52 14.67
CA MET A 204 0.30 -8.32 15.09
C MET A 204 -0.56 -8.58 16.37
N GLY A 205 -0.40 -9.74 17.00
CA GLY A 205 -1.10 -10.09 18.24
C GLY A 205 -2.56 -10.51 18.04
N LEU A 206 -2.99 -10.82 16.83
CA LEU A 206 -4.34 -11.31 16.53
C LEU A 206 -4.35 -12.84 16.50
N ASP A 207 -4.94 -13.45 17.51
CA ASP A 207 -5.09 -14.90 17.64
C ASP A 207 -6.54 -15.31 17.31
N HIS A 208 -6.70 -16.00 16.17
CA HIS A 208 -8.02 -16.47 15.69
C HIS A 208 -8.67 -17.54 16.61
N THR A 209 -7.93 -18.12 17.54
CA THR A 209 -8.46 -19.10 18.49
C THR A 209 -9.06 -18.48 19.75
N GLN A 210 -8.96 -17.16 19.91
CA GLN A 210 -9.46 -16.41 21.05
C GLN A 210 -10.52 -15.39 20.63
N GLY A 211 -11.39 -15.00 21.57
CA GLY A 211 -12.39 -13.97 21.32
C GLY A 211 -11.76 -12.62 20.98
N LEU A 212 -12.23 -11.99 19.90
CA LEU A 212 -11.73 -10.69 19.46
C LEU A 212 -11.98 -9.57 20.47
N ASP A 213 -12.97 -9.75 21.38
CA ASP A 213 -13.33 -8.83 22.46
C ASP A 213 -12.38 -8.91 23.66
N THR A 214 -11.54 -9.94 23.72
CA THR A 214 -10.58 -10.17 24.83
C THR A 214 -9.15 -9.82 24.49
N GLN A 215 -8.85 -9.53 23.23
CA GLN A 215 -7.51 -9.28 22.73
C GLN A 215 -7.30 -7.77 22.50
N THR A 216 -6.22 -7.20 23.02
CA THR A 216 -5.81 -5.82 22.71
C THR A 216 -5.36 -5.71 21.26
N CYS A 217 -5.85 -4.70 20.54
CA CYS A 217 -5.43 -4.41 19.19
C CYS A 217 -4.02 -3.79 19.17
N ALA A 218 -3.10 -4.40 18.43
CA ALA A 218 -1.74 -3.84 18.31
C ALA A 218 -1.67 -2.60 17.42
N LEU A 219 -2.69 -2.36 16.58
CA LEU A 219 -2.76 -1.22 15.64
C LEU A 219 -3.42 0.01 16.25
N GLN A 220 -4.16 -0.17 17.36
CA GLN A 220 -4.90 0.91 18.02
C GLN A 220 -4.81 0.76 19.53
N GLU A 221 -4.09 1.66 20.17
CA GLU A 221 -3.98 1.68 21.63
C GLU A 221 -5.36 1.83 22.30
N ASP A 222 -5.56 1.16 23.45
CA ASP A 222 -6.80 1.19 24.23
C ASP A 222 -8.05 0.54 23.59
N GLN A 223 -7.91 -0.19 22.49
CA GLN A 223 -9.00 -0.93 21.86
C GLN A 223 -8.75 -2.44 21.83
N THR A 224 -9.85 -3.22 21.73
CA THR A 224 -9.79 -4.64 21.39
C THR A 224 -9.85 -4.82 19.87
N TRP A 225 -9.44 -5.98 19.37
CA TRP A 225 -9.60 -6.31 17.94
C TRP A 225 -11.08 -6.29 17.50
N GLN A 226 -12.02 -6.65 18.39
CA GLN A 226 -13.44 -6.49 18.10
C GLN A 226 -13.83 -5.04 17.86
N GLN A 227 -13.38 -4.13 18.72
CA GLN A 227 -13.67 -2.70 18.59
C GLN A 227 -13.05 -2.11 17.32
N TYR A 228 -11.83 -2.53 17.02
CA TYR A 228 -11.13 -2.13 15.77
C TYR A 228 -11.93 -2.55 14.52
N PHE A 229 -12.30 -3.83 14.41
CA PHE A 229 -13.06 -4.30 13.25
C PHE A 229 -14.48 -3.73 13.19
N LEU A 230 -15.10 -3.48 14.34
CA LEU A 230 -16.40 -2.82 14.38
C LEU A 230 -16.32 -1.39 13.84
N ALA A 231 -15.29 -0.64 14.23
CA ALA A 231 -15.06 0.70 13.71
C ALA A 231 -14.83 0.67 12.19
N GLN A 232 -14.01 -0.26 11.70
CA GLN A 232 -13.76 -0.45 10.27
C GLN A 232 -15.05 -0.79 9.50
N ALA A 233 -15.89 -1.68 10.04
CA ALA A 233 -17.15 -2.08 9.41
C ALA A 233 -18.14 -0.92 9.30
N LEU A 234 -18.29 -0.14 10.38
CA LEU A 234 -19.18 1.01 10.42
C LEU A 234 -18.70 2.14 9.51
N ASP A 235 -17.40 2.46 9.52
CA ASP A 235 -16.81 3.44 8.61
C ASP A 235 -16.99 3.05 7.15
N SER A 236 -16.72 1.79 6.84
CA SER A 236 -16.91 1.27 5.48
C SER A 236 -18.36 1.38 5.02
N TRP A 237 -19.30 1.01 5.89
CA TRP A 237 -20.74 1.18 5.61
C TRP A 237 -21.10 2.66 5.39
N GLU A 238 -20.64 3.56 6.26
CA GLU A 238 -20.91 4.98 6.13
C GLU A 238 -20.43 5.56 4.81
N VAL A 239 -19.20 5.21 4.41
CA VAL A 239 -18.60 5.66 3.13
C VAL A 239 -19.40 5.14 1.95
N TYR A 240 -19.72 3.84 1.91
CA TYR A 240 -20.48 3.27 0.80
C TYR A 240 -21.88 3.86 0.73
N GLU A 241 -22.54 4.05 1.88
CA GLU A 241 -23.86 4.62 1.97
C GLU A 241 -23.88 6.09 1.53
N ALA A 242 -22.87 6.86 1.92
CA ALA A 242 -22.73 8.24 1.50
C ALA A 242 -22.55 8.38 -0.02
N ILE A 243 -21.72 7.53 -0.61
CA ILE A 243 -21.51 7.49 -2.06
C ILE A 243 -22.77 6.97 -2.77
N TYR A 244 -23.46 6.00 -2.20
CA TYR A 244 -24.73 5.48 -2.72
C TYR A 244 -25.80 6.56 -2.83
N GLN A 245 -25.96 7.38 -1.80
CA GLN A 245 -26.90 8.50 -1.79
C GLN A 245 -26.54 9.52 -2.88
N GLN A 246 -25.28 9.92 -2.98
CA GLN A 246 -24.83 10.79 -4.07
C GLN A 246 -25.05 10.20 -5.46
N ALA A 247 -24.81 8.89 -5.62
CA ALA A 247 -25.05 8.20 -6.87
C ALA A 247 -26.53 8.22 -7.26
N GLN A 248 -27.42 7.99 -6.29
CA GLN A 248 -28.87 8.09 -6.50
C GLN A 248 -29.29 9.50 -6.90
N GLU A 249 -28.81 10.53 -6.20
CA GLU A 249 -29.07 11.94 -6.52
C GLU A 249 -28.56 12.31 -7.91
N ALA A 250 -27.41 11.77 -8.32
CA ALA A 250 -26.84 11.93 -9.67
C ALA A 250 -27.57 11.13 -10.75
N GLY A 251 -28.51 10.25 -10.39
CA GLY A 251 -29.22 9.37 -11.31
C GLY A 251 -28.34 8.26 -11.89
N PHE A 252 -27.25 7.87 -11.19
CA PHE A 252 -26.40 6.78 -11.60
C PHE A 252 -27.19 5.46 -11.70
N GLN A 253 -26.85 4.66 -12.68
CA GLN A 253 -27.40 3.31 -12.85
C GLN A 253 -26.25 2.31 -12.89
N MET A 254 -26.37 1.25 -12.13
CA MET A 254 -25.40 0.16 -12.19
C MET A 254 -25.31 -0.39 -13.63
N PRO A 255 -24.13 -0.56 -14.21
CA PRO A 255 -23.97 -1.17 -15.52
C PRO A 255 -24.63 -2.56 -15.59
N GLU A 256 -25.23 -2.90 -16.74
CA GLU A 256 -25.92 -4.19 -16.93
C GLU A 256 -24.99 -5.40 -16.68
N GLU A 257 -23.69 -5.25 -16.98
CA GLU A 257 -22.69 -6.27 -16.73
C GLU A 257 -22.48 -6.51 -15.23
N SER A 258 -22.34 -5.43 -14.43
CA SER A 258 -22.23 -5.51 -12.97
C SER A 258 -23.48 -6.07 -12.32
N GLN A 259 -24.67 -5.75 -12.85
CA GLN A 259 -25.92 -6.33 -12.38
C GLN A 259 -25.97 -7.85 -12.65
N LYS A 260 -25.54 -8.29 -13.83
CA LYS A 260 -25.44 -9.73 -14.15
C LYS A 260 -24.41 -10.44 -13.28
N GLU A 261 -23.30 -9.78 -12.97
CA GLU A 261 -22.28 -10.31 -12.07
C GLU A 261 -22.84 -10.52 -10.66
N LEU A 262 -23.55 -9.53 -10.11
CA LEU A 262 -24.23 -9.65 -8.82
C LEU A 262 -25.22 -10.82 -8.80
N ASP A 263 -26.08 -10.91 -9.81
CA ASP A 263 -27.07 -12.00 -9.90
C ASP A 263 -26.39 -13.37 -10.02
N SER A 264 -25.31 -13.47 -10.80
CA SER A 264 -24.52 -14.70 -10.96
C SER A 264 -23.82 -15.13 -9.66
N LEU A 265 -23.27 -14.17 -8.90
CA LEU A 265 -22.69 -14.43 -7.58
C LEU A 265 -23.71 -15.02 -6.61
N LEU A 266 -24.90 -14.43 -6.55
CA LEU A 266 -25.98 -14.87 -5.66
C LEU A 266 -26.57 -16.23 -6.08
N GLU A 267 -26.74 -16.48 -7.38
CA GLU A 267 -27.18 -17.78 -7.90
C GLU A 267 -26.13 -18.87 -7.58
N GLY A 268 -24.84 -18.56 -7.71
CA GLY A 268 -23.73 -19.49 -7.44
C GLY A 268 -23.59 -19.89 -5.96
N LEU A 269 -24.11 -19.09 -5.02
CA LEU A 269 -23.98 -19.36 -3.57
C LEU A 269 -24.61 -20.71 -3.16
N THR A 270 -25.74 -21.10 -3.77
CA THR A 270 -26.39 -22.36 -3.44
C THR A 270 -25.53 -23.58 -3.82
N ASP A 271 -24.88 -23.53 -4.98
CA ASP A 271 -24.01 -24.61 -5.43
C ASP A 271 -22.71 -24.61 -4.65
N THR A 272 -22.19 -23.43 -4.33
CA THR A 272 -21.00 -23.24 -3.46
C THR A 272 -21.26 -23.83 -2.07
N ALA A 273 -22.39 -23.50 -1.46
CA ALA A 273 -22.77 -24.04 -0.15
C ALA A 273 -22.83 -25.59 -0.15
N LYS A 274 -23.49 -26.19 -1.14
CA LYS A 274 -23.59 -27.65 -1.28
C LYS A 274 -22.21 -28.30 -1.49
N ASN A 275 -21.38 -27.71 -2.33
CA ASN A 275 -20.02 -28.21 -2.61
C ASN A 275 -19.12 -28.16 -1.36
N ASN A 276 -19.40 -27.24 -0.42
CA ASN A 276 -18.72 -27.12 0.87
C ASN A 276 -19.45 -27.85 2.02
N GLY A 277 -20.45 -28.65 1.72
CA GLY A 277 -21.13 -29.49 2.73
C GLY A 277 -22.20 -28.80 3.57
N PHE A 278 -22.60 -27.57 3.21
CA PHE A 278 -23.69 -26.86 3.87
C PHE A 278 -25.06 -27.31 3.35
N GLU A 279 -26.09 -27.18 4.18
CA GLU A 279 -27.48 -27.51 3.80
C GLU A 279 -27.97 -26.57 2.69
N ASP A 280 -27.71 -25.27 2.82
CA ASP A 280 -28.12 -24.25 1.89
C ASP A 280 -27.14 -22.99 1.97
N ALA A 281 -27.39 -22.02 1.13
CA ALA A 281 -26.61 -20.77 1.10
C ALA A 281 -26.69 -20.01 2.43
N GLU A 282 -27.84 -19.95 3.07
CA GLU A 282 -27.97 -19.25 4.34
C GLU A 282 -27.21 -19.95 5.49
N ALA A 283 -27.14 -21.28 5.51
CA ALA A 283 -26.33 -22.00 6.47
C ALA A 283 -24.83 -21.64 6.31
N MET A 284 -24.37 -21.53 5.07
CA MET A 284 -23.01 -21.08 4.77
C MET A 284 -22.80 -19.62 5.17
N LEU A 285 -23.74 -18.71 4.86
CA LEU A 285 -23.63 -17.30 5.25
C LEU A 285 -23.62 -17.11 6.76
N ARG A 286 -24.47 -17.85 7.50
CA ARG A 286 -24.45 -17.83 8.98
C ARG A 286 -23.12 -18.34 9.56
N ARG A 287 -22.49 -19.33 8.92
CA ARG A 287 -21.16 -19.81 9.30
C ARG A 287 -20.09 -18.75 9.12
N ASN A 288 -20.18 -17.94 8.05
CA ASN A 288 -19.15 -16.98 7.67
C ASN A 288 -19.37 -15.58 8.28
N PHE A 289 -20.63 -15.17 8.46
CA PHE A 289 -21.00 -13.80 8.83
C PHE A 289 -21.83 -13.72 10.12
N GLY A 290 -21.99 -14.84 10.83
CA GLY A 290 -22.68 -14.87 12.13
C GLY A 290 -24.14 -15.30 12.06
N PRO A 291 -24.71 -15.63 13.24
CA PRO A 291 -25.95 -16.40 13.35
C PRO A 291 -27.22 -15.71 12.82
N GLY A 292 -27.20 -14.39 12.69
CA GLY A 292 -28.32 -13.60 12.17
C GLY A 292 -28.27 -13.31 10.68
N ALA A 293 -27.14 -13.60 10.00
CA ALA A 293 -26.95 -13.25 8.60
C ALA A 293 -27.89 -14.05 7.67
N THR A 294 -28.49 -13.35 6.71
CA THR A 294 -29.40 -13.91 5.70
C THR A 294 -28.85 -13.69 4.28
N LEU A 295 -29.44 -14.40 3.31
CA LEU A 295 -29.12 -14.14 1.90
C LEU A 295 -29.47 -12.71 1.47
N GLN A 296 -30.53 -12.13 2.05
CA GLN A 296 -30.92 -10.75 1.75
C GLN A 296 -29.89 -9.75 2.30
N ASP A 297 -29.40 -9.94 3.55
CA ASP A 297 -28.36 -9.06 4.11
C ASP A 297 -27.08 -9.09 3.28
N TYR A 298 -26.70 -10.26 2.78
CA TYR A 298 -25.53 -10.39 1.91
C TYR A 298 -25.76 -9.78 0.53
N ARG A 299 -26.97 -9.90 -0.04
CA ARG A 299 -27.35 -9.20 -1.28
C ARG A 299 -27.27 -7.70 -1.10
N ASP A 300 -27.86 -7.15 -0.02
CA ASP A 300 -27.86 -5.72 0.28
C ASP A 300 -26.42 -5.18 0.42
N PHE A 301 -25.56 -5.94 1.09
CA PHE A 301 -24.13 -5.63 1.21
C PHE A 301 -23.44 -5.56 -0.16
N LEU A 302 -23.61 -6.56 -1.02
CA LEU A 302 -23.01 -6.60 -2.34
C LEU A 302 -23.54 -5.50 -3.26
N GLU A 303 -24.85 -5.25 -3.23
CA GLU A 303 -25.50 -4.23 -4.04
C GLU A 303 -25.02 -2.83 -3.63
N LEU A 304 -25.00 -2.51 -2.33
CA LEU A 304 -24.45 -1.27 -1.79
C LEU A 304 -23.02 -1.06 -2.26
N TYR A 305 -22.19 -2.08 -2.09
CA TYR A 305 -20.79 -2.06 -2.47
C TYR A 305 -20.57 -1.84 -3.97
N MET A 306 -21.23 -2.66 -4.84
CA MET A 306 -21.02 -2.59 -6.28
C MET A 306 -21.58 -1.31 -6.89
N PHE A 307 -22.72 -0.83 -6.40
CA PHE A 307 -23.34 0.41 -6.85
C PHE A 307 -22.47 1.62 -6.49
N SER A 308 -22.04 1.70 -5.24
CA SER A 308 -21.22 2.81 -4.75
C SER A 308 -19.83 2.82 -5.41
N SER A 309 -19.19 1.66 -5.54
CA SER A 309 -17.89 1.54 -6.22
C SER A 309 -17.98 1.88 -7.71
N GLY A 310 -19.07 1.49 -8.36
CA GLY A 310 -19.32 1.83 -9.76
C GLY A 310 -19.42 3.34 -9.98
N TYR A 311 -20.17 4.02 -9.14
CA TYR A 311 -20.27 5.48 -9.18
C TYR A 311 -18.97 6.19 -8.82
N TYR A 312 -18.30 5.75 -7.74
CA TYR A 312 -16.98 6.24 -7.37
C TYR A 312 -15.99 6.14 -8.53
N ASN A 313 -15.89 4.99 -9.18
CA ASN A 313 -15.00 4.78 -10.32
C ASN A 313 -15.39 5.67 -11.52
N GLN A 314 -16.69 5.87 -11.77
CA GLN A 314 -17.14 6.78 -12.81
C GLN A 314 -16.70 8.23 -12.54
N VAL A 315 -16.84 8.71 -11.30
CA VAL A 315 -16.47 10.08 -10.93
C VAL A 315 -14.96 10.26 -10.96
N THR A 316 -14.21 9.39 -10.27
CA THR A 316 -12.75 9.52 -10.13
C THR A 316 -12.01 9.33 -11.47
N SER A 317 -12.51 8.45 -12.36
CA SER A 317 -11.96 8.31 -13.71
C SER A 317 -12.16 9.54 -14.59
N SER A 318 -13.08 10.42 -14.23
CA SER A 318 -13.30 11.69 -14.92
C SER A 318 -12.34 12.80 -14.47
N PHE A 319 -11.59 12.59 -13.39
CA PHE A 319 -10.62 13.57 -12.89
C PHE A 319 -9.48 13.75 -13.89
N ALA A 320 -9.28 14.97 -14.33
CA ALA A 320 -8.29 15.32 -15.32
C ALA A 320 -7.56 16.62 -14.93
N PRO A 321 -6.72 16.57 -13.86
CA PRO A 321 -5.99 17.76 -13.45
C PRO A 321 -5.06 18.25 -14.58
N THR A 322 -5.03 19.56 -14.75
CA THR A 322 -4.15 20.22 -15.72
C THR A 322 -2.70 20.20 -15.21
N ASP A 323 -1.73 20.37 -16.14
CA ASP A 323 -0.31 20.45 -15.77
C ASP A 323 -0.03 21.60 -14.78
N ALA A 324 -0.77 22.69 -14.85
CA ALA A 324 -0.64 23.82 -13.94
C ALA A 324 -1.15 23.48 -12.51
N GLU A 325 -2.20 22.68 -12.39
CA GLU A 325 -2.69 22.17 -11.10
C GLU A 325 -1.70 21.17 -10.51
N VAL A 326 -1.16 20.27 -11.33
CA VAL A 326 -0.10 19.32 -10.92
C VAL A 326 1.15 20.07 -10.43
N GLU A 327 1.60 21.09 -11.16
CA GLU A 327 2.74 21.90 -10.73
C GLU A 327 2.45 22.68 -9.44
N THR A 328 1.25 23.22 -9.29
CA THR A 328 0.82 23.91 -8.07
C THR A 328 0.81 22.97 -6.88
N PHE A 329 0.30 21.77 -7.08
CA PHE A 329 0.28 20.72 -6.06
C PHE A 329 1.70 20.33 -5.64
N PHE A 330 2.58 20.04 -6.60
CA PHE A 330 3.99 19.74 -6.32
C PHE A 330 4.66 20.85 -5.50
N ASN A 331 4.52 22.10 -5.91
CA ASN A 331 5.16 23.24 -5.22
C ASN A 331 4.62 23.43 -3.78
N ALA A 332 3.35 23.06 -3.54
CA ALA A 332 2.76 23.10 -2.20
C ALA A 332 3.32 22.02 -1.26
N HIS A 333 3.82 20.90 -1.82
CA HIS A 333 4.36 19.74 -1.11
C HIS A 333 5.86 19.55 -1.36
N GLU A 334 6.58 20.58 -1.87
CA GLU A 334 7.98 20.48 -2.30
C GLU A 334 8.91 19.93 -1.21
N ALA A 335 8.72 20.35 0.04
CA ALA A 335 9.53 19.87 1.15
C ALA A 335 9.34 18.36 1.41
N GLU A 336 8.11 17.88 1.29
CA GLU A 336 7.75 16.48 1.48
C GLU A 336 8.31 15.60 0.35
N TYR A 337 8.22 16.07 -0.90
CA TYR A 337 8.86 15.42 -2.03
C TYR A 337 10.39 15.39 -1.88
N ALA A 338 11.01 16.50 -1.45
CA ALA A 338 12.45 16.55 -1.26
C ALA A 338 12.93 15.60 -0.14
N ASP A 339 12.19 15.46 0.94
CA ASP A 339 12.50 14.50 2.02
C ASP A 339 12.47 13.04 1.52
N ASN A 340 11.70 12.75 0.47
CA ASN A 340 11.64 11.46 -0.22
C ASN A 340 12.59 11.38 -1.44
N GLY A 341 13.49 12.35 -1.62
CA GLY A 341 14.49 12.35 -2.70
C GLY A 341 13.92 12.70 -4.08
N LEU A 342 12.72 13.30 -4.14
CA LEU A 342 12.08 13.70 -5.38
C LEU A 342 12.08 15.23 -5.52
N ASP A 343 12.69 15.74 -6.59
CA ASP A 343 12.64 17.14 -6.98
C ASP A 343 12.29 17.27 -8.48
N LYS A 344 12.25 18.50 -8.99
CA LYS A 344 11.95 18.75 -10.41
C LYS A 344 13.02 18.24 -11.39
N THR A 345 14.17 17.83 -10.90
CA THR A 345 15.29 17.30 -11.70
C THR A 345 15.40 15.80 -11.62
N THR A 346 14.76 15.18 -10.62
CA THR A 346 14.75 13.72 -10.44
C THR A 346 14.11 13.06 -11.66
N LYS A 347 14.85 12.13 -12.27
CA LYS A 347 14.44 11.44 -13.49
C LYS A 347 14.69 9.94 -13.37
N ASN A 348 13.95 9.17 -14.13
CA ASN A 348 14.29 7.80 -14.47
C ASN A 348 14.70 7.73 -15.94
N VAL A 349 15.34 6.64 -16.31
CA VAL A 349 15.78 6.39 -17.67
C VAL A 349 15.38 4.99 -18.12
N ASP A 350 15.09 4.88 -19.41
CA ASP A 350 14.94 3.59 -20.09
C ASP A 350 16.19 3.36 -20.94
N VAL A 351 16.83 2.20 -20.79
CA VAL A 351 18.04 1.87 -21.51
C VAL A 351 18.01 0.43 -22.00
N ARG A 352 18.67 0.17 -23.14
CA ARG A 352 19.05 -1.19 -23.51
C ARG A 352 20.53 -1.39 -23.30
N HIS A 353 20.93 -2.59 -22.93
CA HIS A 353 22.35 -2.93 -22.87
C HIS A 353 22.63 -4.35 -23.33
N ILE A 354 23.89 -4.58 -23.71
CA ILE A 354 24.43 -5.89 -24.04
C ILE A 354 25.63 -6.09 -23.12
N LEU A 355 25.57 -7.07 -22.22
CA LEU A 355 26.68 -7.39 -21.33
C LEU A 355 27.62 -8.38 -22.02
N ILE A 356 28.89 -8.01 -22.16
CA ILE A 356 29.97 -8.87 -22.65
C ILE A 356 30.98 -9.11 -21.53
N LEU A 357 31.17 -10.37 -21.19
CA LEU A 357 32.08 -10.78 -20.12
C LEU A 357 33.53 -10.83 -20.64
N PRO A 358 34.52 -10.73 -19.73
CA PRO A 358 35.91 -11.12 -20.06
C PRO A 358 35.98 -12.55 -20.55
N GLU A 359 36.96 -12.89 -21.41
CA GLU A 359 37.10 -14.23 -21.96
C GLU A 359 37.26 -15.27 -20.86
N GLY A 360 36.42 -16.30 -20.88
CA GLY A 360 36.41 -17.38 -19.88
C GLY A 360 35.66 -17.08 -18.60
N ALA A 361 35.09 -15.87 -18.43
CA ALA A 361 34.24 -15.52 -17.29
C ALA A 361 32.82 -16.01 -17.49
N THR A 362 32.12 -16.19 -16.37
CA THR A 362 30.65 -16.35 -16.28
C THR A 362 30.07 -15.26 -15.39
N VAL A 363 28.77 -15.06 -15.42
CA VAL A 363 28.10 -14.08 -14.54
C VAL A 363 28.28 -14.40 -13.05
N GLU A 364 28.46 -15.67 -12.70
CA GLU A 364 28.64 -16.14 -11.32
C GLU A 364 30.05 -15.86 -10.79
N ASN A 365 31.07 -15.83 -11.67
CA ASN A 365 32.46 -15.75 -11.21
C ASN A 365 33.19 -14.44 -11.60
N VAL A 366 32.63 -13.62 -12.49
CA VAL A 366 33.30 -12.42 -13.01
C VAL A 366 33.70 -11.42 -11.92
N THR A 367 32.92 -11.32 -10.85
CA THR A 367 33.20 -10.41 -9.72
C THR A 367 33.96 -11.07 -8.57
N THR A 368 34.10 -12.39 -8.57
CA THR A 368 34.73 -13.17 -7.48
C THR A 368 36.07 -13.74 -7.84
N GLU A 369 36.36 -13.89 -9.12
CA GLU A 369 37.66 -14.40 -9.64
C GLU A 369 38.43 -13.26 -10.33
N THR A 370 39.73 -13.45 -10.47
CA THR A 370 40.59 -12.51 -11.18
C THR A 370 40.87 -13.02 -12.59
N PHE A 371 40.52 -12.19 -13.57
CA PHE A 371 40.78 -12.45 -14.98
C PHE A 371 41.96 -11.62 -15.47
N SER A 372 42.74 -12.17 -16.42
CA SER A 372 43.93 -11.51 -16.95
C SER A 372 43.55 -10.28 -17.82
N ASP A 373 44.52 -9.35 -17.99
CA ASP A 373 44.35 -8.20 -18.85
C ASP A 373 44.00 -8.60 -20.29
N GLU A 374 44.50 -9.74 -20.76
CA GLU A 374 44.21 -10.28 -22.08
C GLU A 374 42.75 -10.77 -22.16
N ALA A 375 42.20 -11.37 -21.10
CA ALA A 375 40.79 -11.78 -21.05
C ALA A 375 39.86 -10.57 -21.08
N TRP A 376 40.17 -9.52 -20.34
CA TRP A 376 39.44 -8.27 -20.38
C TRP A 376 39.52 -7.61 -21.76
N ALA A 377 40.74 -7.55 -22.39
CA ALA A 377 40.91 -6.99 -23.72
C ALA A 377 40.13 -7.77 -24.79
N ALA A 378 39.99 -9.09 -24.64
CA ALA A 378 39.18 -9.92 -25.52
C ALA A 378 37.69 -9.55 -25.41
N GLY A 379 37.17 -9.36 -24.18
CA GLY A 379 35.80 -8.90 -23.94
C GLY A 379 35.54 -7.51 -24.52
N GLU A 380 36.49 -6.58 -24.34
CA GLU A 380 36.38 -5.24 -24.94
C GLU A 380 36.31 -5.28 -26.45
N LYS A 381 37.16 -6.09 -27.07
CA LYS A 381 37.18 -6.27 -28.51
C LYS A 381 35.85 -6.85 -29.01
N GLN A 382 35.31 -7.85 -28.33
CA GLN A 382 34.00 -8.42 -28.68
C GLN A 382 32.88 -7.40 -28.56
N ALA A 383 32.88 -6.60 -27.49
CA ALA A 383 31.88 -5.53 -27.31
C ALA A 383 31.98 -4.49 -28.45
N GLN A 384 33.20 -4.12 -28.86
CA GLN A 384 33.42 -3.22 -29.99
C GLN A 384 32.94 -3.83 -31.32
N GLU A 385 33.23 -5.11 -31.57
CA GLU A 385 32.79 -5.81 -32.78
C GLU A 385 31.26 -5.87 -32.90
N ILE A 386 30.54 -6.08 -31.80
CA ILE A 386 29.07 -6.08 -31.76
C ILE A 386 28.54 -4.66 -31.98
N LEU A 387 29.14 -3.67 -31.35
CA LEU A 387 28.77 -2.26 -31.59
C LEU A 387 28.99 -1.87 -33.06
N ASP A 388 30.13 -2.25 -33.65
CA ASP A 388 30.46 -1.99 -35.08
C ASP A 388 29.47 -2.72 -36.01
N GLN A 389 29.03 -3.94 -35.64
CA GLN A 389 27.97 -4.67 -36.35
C GLN A 389 26.68 -3.87 -36.36
N TRP A 390 26.22 -3.36 -35.23
CA TRP A 390 25.03 -2.53 -35.13
C TRP A 390 25.19 -1.23 -35.91
N LEU A 391 26.35 -0.57 -35.81
CA LEU A 391 26.68 0.68 -36.53
C LEU A 391 26.76 0.53 -38.06
N SER A 392 27.06 -0.67 -38.54
CA SER A 392 27.07 -0.98 -39.97
C SER A 392 25.70 -1.39 -40.51
N GLY A 393 24.76 -1.71 -39.63
CA GLY A 393 23.37 -2.10 -39.94
C GLY A 393 22.38 -0.94 -39.92
N ASP A 394 21.13 -1.23 -39.53
CA ASP A 394 20.01 -0.28 -39.53
C ASP A 394 20.09 0.80 -38.44
N LYS A 395 20.88 0.59 -37.42
CA LYS A 395 21.08 1.50 -36.27
C LYS A 395 19.78 1.88 -35.56
N THR A 396 18.81 0.98 -35.57
CA THR A 396 17.54 1.16 -34.86
C THR A 396 17.60 0.54 -33.49
N GLU A 397 16.69 0.95 -32.59
CA GLU A 397 16.49 0.32 -31.31
C GLU A 397 16.15 -1.17 -31.44
N ASP A 398 15.30 -1.53 -32.43
CA ASP A 398 14.93 -2.93 -32.70
C ASP A 398 16.11 -3.79 -33.11
N SER A 399 17.03 -3.24 -33.96
CA SER A 399 18.24 -3.95 -34.36
C SER A 399 19.22 -4.11 -33.17
N PHE A 400 19.27 -3.15 -32.26
CA PHE A 400 20.03 -3.25 -31.01
C PHE A 400 19.44 -4.34 -30.09
N ALA A 401 18.11 -4.35 -29.94
CA ALA A 401 17.40 -5.36 -29.15
C ALA A 401 17.64 -6.77 -29.68
N THR A 402 17.70 -6.94 -30.99
CA THR A 402 18.04 -8.24 -31.61
C THR A 402 19.45 -8.71 -31.20
N LEU A 403 20.44 -7.83 -31.30
CA LEU A 403 21.81 -8.15 -30.87
C LEU A 403 21.92 -8.42 -29.35
N ALA A 404 21.11 -7.72 -28.53
CA ALA A 404 21.06 -7.98 -27.10
C ALA A 404 20.54 -9.40 -26.80
N ASN A 405 19.48 -9.83 -27.50
CA ASN A 405 18.98 -11.20 -27.35
C ASN A 405 19.99 -12.27 -27.82
N GLU A 406 20.84 -11.94 -28.79
CA GLU A 406 21.81 -12.88 -29.36
C GLU A 406 23.12 -12.96 -28.57
N HIS A 407 23.57 -11.85 -27.98
CA HIS A 407 24.94 -11.71 -27.46
C HIS A 407 25.05 -11.37 -25.99
N SER A 408 23.97 -10.86 -25.35
CA SER A 408 24.06 -10.42 -23.95
C SER A 408 24.18 -11.58 -22.99
N ALA A 409 25.15 -11.49 -22.08
CA ALA A 409 25.30 -12.40 -20.94
C ALA A 409 24.38 -12.05 -19.79
N ASP A 410 23.66 -10.92 -19.82
CA ASP A 410 22.73 -10.52 -18.79
C ASP A 410 21.41 -11.27 -18.89
N ALA A 411 21.23 -12.28 -18.06
CA ALA A 411 20.01 -13.09 -18.03
C ALA A 411 18.74 -12.31 -17.63
N GLY A 412 18.90 -11.16 -16.96
CA GLY A 412 17.76 -10.30 -16.53
C GLY A 412 17.12 -9.56 -17.69
N SER A 413 17.84 -9.34 -18.80
CA SER A 413 17.32 -8.53 -19.91
C SER A 413 17.54 -9.13 -21.31
N ASN A 414 18.33 -10.19 -21.47
CA ASN A 414 18.66 -10.78 -22.77
C ASN A 414 17.50 -11.46 -23.51
N THR A 415 16.35 -11.61 -22.86
CA THR A 415 15.12 -12.16 -23.50
C THR A 415 14.13 -11.06 -23.94
N ASN A 416 14.35 -9.81 -23.48
CA ASN A 416 13.53 -8.66 -23.86
C ASN A 416 14.30 -7.58 -24.62
N GLY A 417 15.38 -7.94 -25.29
CA GLY A 417 16.22 -7.02 -26.08
C GLY A 417 17.13 -6.14 -25.23
N GLY A 418 17.57 -6.62 -24.08
CA GLY A 418 18.45 -5.87 -23.18
C GLY A 418 17.82 -4.69 -22.47
N LEU A 419 16.47 -4.60 -22.41
CA LEU A 419 15.74 -3.43 -21.93
C LEU A 419 15.62 -3.42 -20.39
N TYR A 420 16.01 -2.31 -19.79
CA TYR A 420 15.66 -1.89 -18.45
C TYR A 420 14.82 -0.61 -18.53
N THR A 421 13.67 -0.61 -17.89
CA THR A 421 12.75 0.53 -17.83
C THR A 421 12.70 1.13 -16.43
N GLY A 422 12.52 2.46 -16.36
CA GLY A 422 12.32 3.13 -15.09
C GLY A 422 13.54 3.10 -14.16
N VAL A 423 14.75 2.94 -14.70
CA VAL A 423 16.00 2.94 -13.89
C VAL A 423 16.13 4.26 -13.17
N THR A 424 16.30 4.20 -11.85
CA THR A 424 16.54 5.37 -11.00
C THR A 424 18.03 5.53 -10.67
N GLN A 425 18.47 6.76 -10.42
CA GLN A 425 19.86 7.05 -10.11
C GLN A 425 20.31 6.30 -8.85
N GLY A 426 21.46 5.65 -8.94
CA GLY A 426 22.03 4.82 -7.86
C GLY A 426 21.53 3.38 -7.82
N GLN A 427 20.63 3.00 -8.71
CA GLN A 427 20.13 1.62 -8.82
C GLN A 427 21.15 0.67 -9.48
N MET A 428 21.92 1.19 -10.42
CA MET A 428 22.91 0.41 -11.18
C MET A 428 24.32 0.64 -10.65
N VAL A 429 25.26 -0.18 -11.10
CA VAL A 429 26.68 0.02 -10.76
C VAL A 429 27.19 1.36 -11.29
N GLU A 430 28.10 1.99 -10.55
CA GLU A 430 28.53 3.39 -10.70
C GLU A 430 28.79 3.83 -12.14
N ALA A 431 29.54 3.07 -12.91
CA ALA A 431 29.89 3.46 -14.28
C ALA A 431 28.70 3.37 -15.25
N PHE A 432 27.83 2.38 -15.05
CA PHE A 432 26.57 2.23 -15.81
C PHE A 432 25.62 3.38 -15.47
N ASP A 433 25.45 3.64 -14.17
CA ASP A 433 24.60 4.71 -13.66
C ASP A 433 25.07 6.08 -14.17
N ALA A 434 26.37 6.38 -14.06
CA ALA A 434 26.94 7.64 -14.54
C ALA A 434 26.72 7.85 -16.04
N TRP A 435 26.75 6.77 -16.85
CA TRP A 435 26.45 6.86 -18.27
C TRP A 435 24.97 7.17 -18.52
N CYS A 436 24.07 6.51 -17.79
CA CYS A 436 22.63 6.68 -17.94
C CYS A 436 22.16 8.09 -17.54
N PHE A 437 22.73 8.64 -16.47
CA PHE A 437 22.30 9.91 -15.88
C PHE A 437 23.13 11.13 -16.28
N ASP A 438 23.99 11.01 -17.31
CA ASP A 438 24.63 12.16 -17.93
C ASP A 438 23.57 13.09 -18.55
N ASP A 439 23.54 14.38 -18.13
CA ASP A 439 22.52 15.33 -18.57
C ASP A 439 22.55 15.67 -20.06
N SER A 440 23.64 15.33 -20.74
CA SER A 440 23.74 15.51 -22.20
C SER A 440 23.10 14.37 -23.01
N ARG A 441 22.69 13.28 -22.34
CA ARG A 441 22.19 12.06 -23.00
C ARG A 441 20.87 12.31 -23.71
N GLN A 442 20.79 11.78 -24.95
CA GLN A 442 19.60 11.89 -25.78
C GLN A 442 19.15 10.52 -26.26
N PRO A 443 17.86 10.32 -26.53
CA PRO A 443 17.37 9.09 -27.13
C PRO A 443 18.15 8.72 -28.41
N GLY A 444 18.60 7.48 -28.48
CA GLY A 444 19.46 6.99 -29.56
C GLY A 444 20.97 7.10 -29.29
N ASP A 445 21.39 7.74 -28.20
CA ASP A 445 22.80 7.72 -27.77
C ASP A 445 23.24 6.30 -27.42
N TYR A 446 24.48 5.99 -27.74
CA TYR A 446 25.08 4.68 -27.51
C TYR A 446 26.54 4.79 -27.06
N GLY A 447 27.06 3.74 -26.50
CA GLY A 447 28.47 3.68 -26.08
C GLY A 447 28.82 2.36 -25.43
N ILE A 448 30.09 2.21 -25.03
CA ILE A 448 30.58 1.07 -24.27
C ILE A 448 30.99 1.57 -22.88
N VAL A 449 30.49 0.90 -21.84
CA VAL A 449 30.81 1.18 -20.44
C VAL A 449 31.46 -0.04 -19.85
N LYS A 450 32.60 0.11 -19.17
CA LYS A 450 33.26 -0.95 -18.41
C LYS A 450 32.81 -0.90 -16.96
N THR A 451 32.44 -2.05 -16.44
CA THR A 451 32.16 -2.29 -15.01
C THR A 451 32.92 -3.50 -14.50
N ASP A 452 32.75 -3.84 -13.24
CA ASP A 452 33.29 -5.08 -12.67
C ASP A 452 32.60 -6.35 -13.24
N PHE A 453 31.43 -6.20 -13.87
CA PHE A 453 30.71 -7.29 -14.51
C PHE A 453 31.12 -7.54 -15.97
N GLY A 454 31.82 -6.60 -16.59
CA GLY A 454 32.20 -6.71 -18.01
C GLY A 454 32.06 -5.41 -18.75
N TYR A 455 31.89 -5.51 -20.08
CA TYR A 455 31.65 -4.38 -20.97
C TYR A 455 30.16 -4.35 -21.33
N HIS A 456 29.52 -3.22 -21.03
CA HIS A 456 28.13 -2.97 -21.41
C HIS A 456 28.10 -2.13 -22.66
N ILE A 457 27.54 -2.65 -23.73
CA ILE A 457 27.18 -1.84 -24.90
C ILE A 457 25.84 -1.23 -24.54
N MET A 458 25.76 0.10 -24.50
CA MET A 458 24.62 0.86 -24.03
C MET A 458 23.87 1.50 -25.18
N TYR A 459 22.54 1.56 -25.08
CA TYR A 459 21.66 2.34 -25.94
C TYR A 459 20.64 3.08 -25.09
N PHE A 460 20.60 4.41 -25.20
CA PHE A 460 19.69 5.25 -24.43
C PHE A 460 18.33 5.32 -25.11
N VAL A 461 17.30 4.81 -24.47
CA VAL A 461 15.95 4.79 -25.05
C VAL A 461 15.20 6.07 -24.72
N ASN A 462 15.13 6.45 -23.44
CA ASN A 462 14.31 7.56 -22.99
C ASN A 462 14.75 8.05 -21.59
N SER A 463 14.33 9.27 -21.22
CA SER A 463 14.32 9.73 -19.83
C SER A 463 13.03 10.48 -19.55
N GLN A 464 12.53 10.33 -18.31
CA GLN A 464 11.31 11.00 -17.86
C GLN A 464 11.56 11.63 -16.49
N THR A 465 11.12 12.87 -16.30
CA THR A 465 11.08 13.48 -14.97
C THR A 465 9.96 12.86 -14.15
N LEU A 466 10.26 12.51 -12.91
CA LEU A 466 9.32 11.76 -12.06
C LEU A 466 8.30 12.65 -11.36
N TRP A 467 8.66 13.91 -11.08
CA TRP A 467 7.83 14.78 -10.25
C TRP A 467 6.42 14.99 -10.79
N GLN A 468 6.27 15.10 -12.13
CA GLN A 468 4.96 15.35 -12.76
C GLN A 468 4.04 14.15 -12.62
N SER A 469 4.54 12.94 -12.88
CA SER A 469 3.75 11.72 -12.75
C SER A 469 3.40 11.43 -11.30
N GLN A 470 4.35 11.61 -10.37
CA GLN A 470 4.11 11.43 -8.94
C GLN A 470 3.11 12.46 -8.41
N ALA A 471 3.35 13.75 -8.65
CA ALA A 471 2.46 14.80 -8.20
C ALA A 471 1.04 14.69 -8.80
N LYS A 472 0.94 14.23 -10.06
CA LYS A 472 -0.37 13.95 -10.68
C LYS A 472 -1.08 12.79 -10.00
N SER A 473 -0.37 11.71 -9.68
CA SER A 473 -0.92 10.57 -8.95
C SER A 473 -1.43 10.98 -7.56
N ASP A 474 -0.61 11.75 -6.84
CA ASP A 474 -0.95 12.20 -5.49
C ASP A 474 -2.11 13.20 -5.50
N LEU A 475 -2.15 14.10 -6.49
CA LEU A 475 -3.28 15.02 -6.68
C LEU A 475 -4.58 14.28 -7.02
N LEU A 476 -4.53 13.26 -7.88
CA LEU A 476 -5.69 12.42 -8.17
C LEU A 476 -6.18 11.67 -6.93
N THR A 477 -5.26 11.17 -6.11
CA THR A 477 -5.56 10.56 -4.82
C THR A 477 -6.21 11.57 -3.88
N GLN A 478 -5.68 12.78 -3.79
CA GLN A 478 -6.28 13.84 -2.97
C GLN A 478 -7.69 14.22 -3.46
N MET A 479 -7.90 14.35 -4.77
CA MET A 479 -9.22 14.62 -5.35
C MET A 479 -10.21 13.51 -5.02
N SER A 480 -9.77 12.26 -5.07
CA SER A 480 -10.61 11.10 -4.73
C SER A 480 -10.96 11.07 -3.24
N ASN A 481 -10.00 11.38 -2.36
CA ASN A 481 -10.25 11.49 -0.92
C ASN A 481 -11.22 12.64 -0.61
N ASN A 482 -11.05 13.81 -1.23
CA ASN A 482 -11.96 14.93 -1.07
C ASN A 482 -13.39 14.57 -1.48
N PHE A 483 -13.55 13.82 -2.58
CA PHE A 483 -14.87 13.34 -3.00
C PHE A 483 -15.53 12.45 -1.94
N VAL A 484 -14.78 11.53 -1.33
CA VAL A 484 -15.28 10.68 -0.24
C VAL A 484 -15.62 11.49 1.00
N ASP A 485 -14.76 12.42 1.39
CA ASP A 485 -14.97 13.29 2.56
C ASP A 485 -16.21 14.18 2.39
N GLU A 486 -16.43 14.74 1.19
CA GLU A 486 -17.62 15.52 0.87
C GLU A 486 -18.88 14.65 0.93
N ALA A 487 -18.85 13.44 0.40
CA ALA A 487 -19.96 12.50 0.47
C ALA A 487 -20.31 12.18 1.92
N ARG A 488 -19.30 11.81 2.72
CA ARG A 488 -19.46 11.51 4.15
C ARG A 488 -20.03 12.68 4.93
N ALA A 489 -19.53 13.90 4.71
CA ALA A 489 -20.03 15.10 5.38
C ALA A 489 -21.52 15.40 5.06
N ALA A 490 -22.00 14.97 3.88
CA ALA A 490 -23.38 15.13 3.47
C ALA A 490 -24.32 14.06 4.07
N SER A 491 -23.83 12.83 4.31
CA SER A 491 -24.63 11.67 4.70
C SER A 491 -25.20 11.74 6.13
N LYS A 492 -24.50 12.40 7.06
CA LYS A 492 -24.88 12.57 8.48
C LYS A 492 -25.22 11.25 9.16
N ALA A 493 -24.40 10.24 8.98
CA ALA A 493 -24.59 8.94 9.62
C ALA A 493 -24.60 9.05 11.16
N THR A 494 -25.40 8.21 11.81
CA THR A 494 -25.44 8.07 13.27
C THR A 494 -25.43 6.60 13.65
N VAL A 495 -24.79 6.25 14.79
CA VAL A 495 -24.64 4.87 15.28
C VAL A 495 -25.15 4.75 16.70
N ASP A 496 -26.01 3.77 16.96
CA ASP A 496 -26.41 3.35 18.33
C ASP A 496 -25.58 2.13 18.77
N TYR A 497 -24.44 2.39 19.35
CA TYR A 497 -23.54 1.34 19.88
C TYR A 497 -24.21 0.45 20.94
N SER A 498 -25.20 0.97 21.68
CA SER A 498 -25.91 0.21 22.71
C SER A 498 -26.82 -0.87 22.14
N ALA A 499 -27.23 -0.71 20.88
CA ALA A 499 -28.08 -1.65 20.16
C ALA A 499 -27.29 -2.77 19.44
N ILE A 500 -25.96 -2.65 19.32
CA ILE A 500 -25.13 -3.62 18.59
C ILE A 500 -25.05 -4.95 19.31
N ARG A 501 -25.30 -6.05 18.59
CA ARG A 501 -25.26 -7.45 19.05
C ARG A 501 -24.57 -8.33 18.00
N LEU A 502 -23.28 -8.60 18.22
CA LEU A 502 -22.45 -9.39 17.33
C LEU A 502 -22.44 -10.85 17.78
N GLY A 503 -22.93 -11.75 16.97
CA GLY A 503 -22.78 -13.19 17.17
C GLY A 503 -21.35 -13.66 16.84
N LEU A 504 -20.95 -14.76 17.47
CA LEU A 504 -19.62 -15.34 17.24
C LEU A 504 -19.58 -16.09 15.90
N VAL A 505 -18.44 -16.03 15.24
CA VAL A 505 -18.05 -16.89 14.13
C VAL A 505 -16.79 -17.63 14.55
N ASP A 506 -16.77 -18.94 14.40
CA ASP A 506 -15.60 -19.75 14.67
C ASP A 506 -14.64 -19.68 13.49
N MET A 507 -13.51 -19.04 13.68
CA MET A 507 -12.46 -18.86 12.67
C MET A 507 -11.42 -19.99 12.68
N SER A 508 -11.58 -21.00 13.54
CA SER A 508 -10.58 -22.06 13.75
C SER A 508 -10.69 -23.24 12.77
N GLU A 509 -11.69 -23.25 11.87
CA GLU A 509 -11.91 -24.32 10.88
C GLU A 509 -11.77 -23.86 9.44
#